data_a24366fbcaf67106d741387624ff0cc1
#
_entry.id   a24366fbcaf67106d741387624ff0cc1
#
_cell.length_a   1.000
_cell.length_b   1.000
_cell.length_c   1.000
_cell.angle_alpha   90.00
_cell.angle_beta   90.00
_cell.angle_gamma   90.00
#
_symmetry.space_group_name_H-M   'P 1'
#
loop_
_entity.id
_entity.type
_entity.pdbx_description
1 polymer ?
#
loop_
_entity_poly.entity_id
_entity_poly.type
_entity_poly.pdbx_seq_one_letter_code
_entity_poly.pdbx_strand_id
1 'polypeptide(L)' 'MNTTRTAMTFPFTCPENGYISIYGSGTAATTGSILIDGVAVLAFPSQPFSAVVPVKTGQIISTSNMASIYWKNFIPYKS' A
#
# COMPACT_ATOMS: atom_id res chain seq x y z
N MET A 1 18.56 8.47 7.06
CA MET A 1 17.25 8.17 6.51
C MET A 1 16.19 8.17 7.61
N ASN A 2 15.05 8.72 7.32
CA ASN A 2 13.95 8.73 8.28
C ASN A 2 13.32 7.33 8.34
N THR A 3 13.29 6.74 9.53
CA THR A 3 12.69 5.43 9.74
C THR A 3 11.32 5.51 10.40
N THR A 4 10.83 6.72 10.65
CA THR A 4 9.51 6.91 11.24
C THR A 4 8.44 6.48 10.25
N ARG A 5 7.55 5.62 10.71
CA ARG A 5 6.43 5.14 9.91
C ARG A 5 5.18 5.92 10.29
N THR A 6 4.39 6.25 9.28
CA THR A 6 3.10 6.86 9.49
C THR A 6 2.02 5.84 9.18
N ALA A 7 1.18 5.54 10.16
CA ALA A 7 0.02 4.69 9.94
C ALA A 7 -0.90 5.38 8.94
N MET A 8 -1.46 4.61 8.00
CA MET A 8 -2.28 5.17 6.95
C MET A 8 -3.60 4.43 6.84
N THR A 9 -4.59 5.10 6.26
CA THR A 9 -5.88 4.51 5.94
C THR A 9 -6.13 4.69 4.45
N PHE A 10 -6.86 3.78 3.85
CA PHE A 10 -7.20 3.88 2.44
C PHE A 10 -8.57 4.52 2.25
N PRO A 11 -8.76 5.33 1.21
CA PRO A 11 -7.73 5.80 0.29
C PRO A 11 -6.74 6.75 0.98
N PHE A 12 -5.50 6.75 0.54
CA PHE A 12 -4.44 7.55 1.14
C PHE A 12 -3.82 8.45 0.08
N THR A 13 -3.77 9.75 0.34
CA THR A 13 -3.13 10.72 -0.53
C THR A 13 -1.71 10.96 -0.03
N CYS A 14 -0.73 10.73 -0.88
CA CYS A 14 0.67 10.86 -0.49
C CYS A 14 1.05 12.31 -0.23
N PRO A 15 1.52 12.65 0.97
CA PRO A 15 1.93 14.02 1.30
C PRO A 15 3.30 14.38 0.73
N GLU A 16 4.13 13.39 0.44
CA GLU A 16 5.46 13.59 -0.09
C GLU A 16 5.95 12.31 -0.76
N ASN A 17 7.06 12.40 -1.48
CA ASN A 17 7.64 11.21 -2.11
C ASN A 17 8.15 10.25 -1.05
N GLY A 18 7.90 8.97 -1.27
CA GLY A 18 8.30 7.96 -0.34
C GLY A 18 7.94 6.58 -0.85
N TYR A 19 7.67 5.66 0.06
CA TYR A 19 7.18 4.34 -0.31
C TYR A 19 6.21 3.83 0.74
N ILE A 20 5.40 2.87 0.32
CA ILE A 20 4.40 2.24 1.16
C ILE A 20 4.83 0.80 1.39
N SER A 21 4.85 0.41 2.66
CA SER A 21 5.06 -0.97 3.09
C SER A 21 3.71 -1.54 3.50
N ILE A 22 3.32 -2.65 2.89
CA ILE A 22 2.03 -3.26 3.17
C ILE A 22 2.19 -4.77 3.29
N TYR A 23 1.47 -5.36 4.24
CA TYR A 23 1.43 -6.80 4.44
C TYR A 23 -0.01 -7.21 4.61
N GLY A 24 -0.48 -8.10 3.72
CA GLY A 24 -1.86 -8.54 3.76
C GLY A 24 -2.11 -9.66 2.78
N SER A 25 -3.37 -10.01 2.62
CA SER A 25 -3.77 -11.08 1.70
C SER A 25 -5.01 -10.68 0.93
N GLY A 26 -5.15 -11.22 -0.27
CA GLY A 26 -6.35 -11.10 -1.07
C GLY A 26 -7.42 -12.07 -0.60
N THR A 27 -8.58 -12.05 -1.27
CA THR A 27 -9.65 -12.99 -0.95
C THR A 27 -9.37 -14.35 -1.58
N ALA A 28 -10.04 -15.38 -1.08
CA ALA A 28 -9.92 -16.74 -1.64
C ALA A 28 -10.42 -16.82 -3.07
N ALA A 29 -11.37 -15.97 -3.45
CA ALA A 29 -12.00 -16.01 -4.77
C ALA A 29 -11.35 -15.06 -5.78
N THR A 30 -10.65 -14.02 -5.30
CA THR A 30 -10.14 -12.95 -6.16
C THR A 30 -8.79 -12.46 -5.63
N THR A 31 -7.88 -12.19 -6.54
CA THR A 31 -6.61 -11.58 -6.19
C THR A 31 -6.84 -10.15 -5.67
N GLY A 32 -6.28 -9.83 -4.51
CA GLY A 32 -6.31 -8.47 -4.00
C GLY A 32 -5.38 -7.57 -4.79
N SER A 33 -5.64 -6.29 -4.79
CA SER A 33 -4.84 -5.33 -5.56
C SER A 33 -4.61 -4.06 -4.78
N ILE A 34 -3.44 -3.46 -5.02
CA ILE A 34 -3.14 -2.11 -4.58
C ILE A 34 -3.18 -1.22 -5.83
N LEU A 35 -3.93 -0.13 -5.73
CA LEU A 35 -4.11 0.79 -6.86
C LEU A 35 -3.47 2.14 -6.53
N ILE A 36 -2.80 2.70 -7.52
CA ILE A 36 -2.29 4.07 -7.45
C ILE A 36 -2.99 4.86 -8.55
N ASP A 37 -3.72 5.90 -8.15
CA ASP A 37 -4.53 6.73 -9.05
C ASP A 37 -5.50 5.87 -9.89
N GLY A 38 -6.05 4.82 -9.27
CA GLY A 38 -7.00 3.95 -9.94
C GLY A 38 -6.38 2.85 -10.80
N VAL A 39 -5.05 2.77 -10.86
CA VAL A 39 -4.34 1.76 -11.66
C VAL A 39 -3.75 0.71 -10.73
N ALA A 40 -4.08 -0.55 -10.97
CA ALA A 40 -3.54 -1.65 -10.16
C ALA A 40 -2.04 -1.80 -10.42
N VAL A 41 -1.24 -1.75 -9.35
CA VAL A 41 0.21 -1.85 -9.43
C VAL A 41 0.76 -3.07 -8.71
N LEU A 42 0.00 -3.65 -7.79
CA LEU A 42 0.37 -4.85 -7.06
C LEU A 42 -0.81 -5.81 -7.03
N ALA A 43 -0.49 -7.11 -7.00
CA ALA A 43 -1.47 -8.15 -6.82
C ALA A 43 -1.11 -8.97 -5.59
N PHE A 44 -2.09 -9.26 -4.75
CA PHE A 44 -1.91 -10.04 -3.53
C PHE A 44 -2.64 -11.36 -3.64
N PRO A 45 -1.96 -12.48 -3.42
CA PRO A 45 -2.60 -13.79 -3.43
C PRO A 45 -3.47 -13.97 -2.18
N SER A 46 -4.17 -15.08 -2.11
CA SER A 46 -4.99 -15.42 -0.94
C SER A 46 -4.18 -15.73 0.31
N GLN A 47 -2.86 -15.83 0.18
CA GLN A 47 -1.95 -16.05 1.30
C GLN A 47 -1.28 -14.73 1.69
N PRO A 48 -0.84 -14.58 2.96
CA PRO A 48 -0.17 -13.35 3.38
C PRO A 48 1.06 -13.05 2.52
N PHE A 49 1.19 -11.79 2.13
CA PHE A 49 2.24 -11.34 1.25
C PHE A 49 2.60 -9.91 1.61
N SER A 50 3.90 -9.60 1.62
CA SER A 50 4.38 -8.27 1.92
C SER A 50 4.98 -7.64 0.67
N ALA A 51 4.80 -6.32 0.55
CA ALA A 51 5.30 -5.60 -0.61
C ALA A 51 5.64 -4.16 -0.24
N VAL A 52 6.52 -3.57 -1.03
CA VAL A 52 6.91 -2.16 -0.90
C VAL A 52 6.72 -1.51 -2.26
N VAL A 53 6.06 -0.35 -2.27
CA VAL A 53 5.75 0.37 -3.50
C VAL A 53 6.24 1.80 -3.38
N PRO A 54 7.06 2.30 -4.31
CA PRO A 54 7.42 3.71 -4.33
C PRO A 54 6.21 4.55 -4.76
N VAL A 55 6.04 5.70 -4.12
CA VAL A 55 4.92 6.60 -4.39
C VAL A 55 5.42 8.04 -4.42
N LYS A 56 4.63 8.91 -5.06
CA LYS A 56 4.97 10.32 -5.22
C LYS A 56 3.89 11.20 -4.61
N THR A 57 4.28 12.42 -4.29
CA THR A 57 3.36 13.43 -3.78
C THR A 57 2.11 13.54 -4.64
N GLY A 58 0.95 13.54 -4.00
CA GLY A 58 -0.33 13.72 -4.67
C GLY A 58 -0.96 12.45 -5.22
N GLN A 59 -0.24 11.34 -5.25
CA GLN A 59 -0.83 10.08 -5.70
C GLN A 59 -1.81 9.56 -4.66
N ILE A 60 -2.89 8.94 -5.13
CA ILE A 60 -3.93 8.38 -4.26
C ILE A 60 -3.81 6.86 -4.31
N ILE A 61 -3.59 6.27 -3.14
CA ILE A 61 -3.41 4.83 -3.00
C ILE A 61 -4.67 4.23 -2.41
N SER A 62 -5.15 3.17 -3.03
CA SER A 62 -6.34 2.45 -2.55
C SER A 62 -6.12 0.96 -2.71
N THR A 63 -7.08 0.19 -2.21
CA THR A 63 -7.03 -1.28 -2.29
C THR A 63 -8.32 -1.80 -2.91
N SER A 64 -8.24 -3.01 -3.44
CA SER A 64 -9.39 -3.70 -4.01
C SER A 64 -9.27 -5.20 -3.68
N ASN A 65 -10.38 -5.78 -3.22
CA ASN A 65 -10.47 -7.23 -2.97
C ASN A 65 -9.44 -7.77 -1.97
N MET A 66 -9.04 -6.95 -1.01
CA MET A 66 -8.14 -7.39 0.07
C MET A 66 -8.97 -7.97 1.22
N ALA A 67 -8.69 -9.21 1.58
CA ALA A 67 -9.36 -9.87 2.70
C ALA A 67 -8.83 -9.37 4.04
N SER A 68 -7.52 -9.21 4.15
CA SER A 68 -6.87 -8.77 5.38
C SER A 68 -5.69 -7.89 5.06
N ILE A 69 -5.51 -6.87 5.88
CA ILE A 69 -4.32 -6.02 5.82
C ILE A 69 -3.76 -6.00 7.24
N TYR A 70 -2.59 -6.62 7.43
CA TYR A 70 -1.97 -6.72 8.75
C TYR A 70 -1.27 -5.44 9.15
N TRP A 71 -0.56 -4.81 8.20
CA TRP A 71 -0.04 -3.47 8.41
C TRP A 71 0.03 -2.73 7.07
N LYS A 72 0.01 -1.42 7.17
CA LYS A 72 0.15 -0.51 6.05
C LYS A 72 0.78 0.77 6.59
N ASN A 73 1.96 1.10 6.07
CA ASN A 73 2.72 2.24 6.55
C ASN A 73 3.27 3.05 5.37
N PHE A 74 3.32 4.37 5.56
CA PHE A 74 3.97 5.26 4.63
C PHE A 74 5.32 5.66 5.21
N ILE A 75 6.37 5.55 4.42
CA ILE A 75 7.73 5.88 4.85
C ILE A 75 8.28 6.91 3.86
N PRO A 76 8.49 8.16 4.31
CA PRO A 76 9.04 9.18 3.41
C PRO A 76 10.50 8.91 3.09
N TYR A 77 10.95 9.34 1.91
CA TYR A 77 12.35 9.22 1.53
C TYR A 77 13.26 10.12 2.37
N LYS A 78 12.72 11.27 2.81
CA LYS A 78 13.52 12.23 3.57
C LYS A 78 13.26 12.11 5.05
N SER A 79 14.30 12.36 5.79
CA SER A 79 14.23 12.42 7.26
C SER A 79 13.65 13.73 7.72
#